data_4a70e188266d82d7a40407266fd5d90b
#
_entry.id   4a70e188266d82d7a40407266fd5d90b
#
_cell.length_a   1.000
_cell.length_b   1.000
_cell.length_c   1.000
_cell.angle_alpha   90.00
_cell.angle_beta   90.00
_cell.angle_gamma   90.00
#
_symmetry.space_group_name_H-M   'P 1'
#
loop_
_entity.id
_entity.type
_entity.pdbx_description
1 polymer ?
#
loop_
_entity_poly.entity_id
_entity_poly.type
_entity_poly.pdbx_seq_one_letter_code
_entity_poly.pdbx_strand_id
1 'polypeptide(L)'
;VYVSWARRCVXETEVRAGEILKVERLDEKSTSPKIEFKDVLAYGDDKTAEIGSPKIDGAKVEANLVKNGKNRTVLIFKKRRRKNSRRKNGHRQEFSLIKINKIFSKDGKVFSEVKENVADTKKKEIKKEAKTK
;
A
#
# COMPACT_ATOMS: atom_id res chain seq x y z
N VAL A 1 9.07 -5.89 -7.51
CA VAL A 1 8.34 -4.96 -8.39
C VAL A 1 8.39 -3.56 -7.81
N TYR A 2 8.80 -2.60 -8.63
CA TYR A 2 8.88 -1.19 -8.25
C TYR A 2 7.65 -0.45 -8.75
N VAL A 3 6.91 0.15 -7.85
CA VAL A 3 5.72 0.95 -8.18
C VAL A 3 5.97 2.39 -7.76
N SER A 4 5.94 3.30 -8.73
CA SER A 4 6.06 4.73 -8.47
C SER A 4 4.70 5.33 -8.10
N TRP A 5 4.70 6.19 -7.10
CA TRP A 5 3.50 6.89 -6.63
C TRP A 5 3.57 8.38 -6.91
N ALA A 6 2.53 8.89 -7.53
CA ALA A 6 2.53 10.24 -8.10
C ALA A 6 2.56 11.39 -7.08
N ARG A 7 3.20 12.38 -7.45
CA ARG A 7 3.20 13.83 -7.17
C ARG A 7 4.10 14.40 -6.09
N ARG A 8 4.52 13.72 -5.03
CA ARG A 8 5.40 14.37 -4.04
C ARG A 8 6.42 13.47 -3.35
N CYS A 9 6.36 12.22 -3.58
CA CYS A 9 7.34 11.32 -3.01
C CYS A 9 7.77 10.32 -4.06
N VAL A 10 9.04 10.36 -4.40
CA VAL A 10 9.63 9.39 -5.30
C VAL A 10 9.95 8.13 -4.48
N UNK A 11 9.07 7.48 -4.14
CA UNK A 11 9.29 6.58 -3.57
C UNK A 11 9.04 5.57 -4.29
N GLU A 12 9.93 5.09 -4.80
CA GLU A 12 9.93 3.80 -5.45
C GLU A 12 9.88 2.71 -4.40
N THR A 13 8.88 1.89 -4.48
CA THR A 13 8.65 0.85 -3.48
C THR A 13 8.71 -0.52 -4.13
N GLU A 14 9.62 -1.36 -3.66
CA GLU A 14 9.66 -2.76 -4.04
C GLU A 14 8.56 -3.52 -3.30
N VAL A 15 7.78 -4.31 -4.02
CA VAL A 15 6.63 -5.02 -3.45
C VAL A 15 6.56 -6.47 -3.91
N ARG A 16 6.05 -7.33 -3.04
CA ARG A 16 5.79 -8.74 -3.33
C ARG A 16 4.33 -9.08 -3.07
N ALA A 17 3.81 -10.07 -3.77
CA ALA A 17 2.44 -10.53 -3.54
C ALA A 17 2.27 -11.04 -2.11
N GLY A 18 1.21 -10.60 -1.44
CA GLY A 18 0.93 -10.92 -0.04
C GLY A 18 1.44 -9.89 0.96
N GLU A 19 2.28 -8.96 0.54
CA GLU A 19 2.87 -7.96 1.42
C GLU A 19 1.85 -6.90 1.82
N ILE A 20 1.96 -6.43 3.07
CA ILE A 20 1.16 -5.32 3.58
C ILE A 20 2.05 -4.09 3.67
N LEU A 21 1.65 -3.03 2.99
CA LEU A 21 2.39 -1.79 2.91
C LEU A 21 1.63 -0.64 3.56
N LYS A 22 2.39 0.23 4.19
CA LYS A 22 1.88 1.49 4.72
C LYS A 22 2.25 2.61 3.76
N VAL A 23 1.23 3.20 3.16
CA VAL A 23 1.38 4.31 2.19
C VAL A 23 0.69 5.56 2.71
N GLU A 24 0.95 6.70 2.11
CA GLU A 24 0.19 7.91 2.41
C GLU A 24 -1.29 7.68 2.11
N ARG A 25 -2.14 8.46 2.74
CA ARG A 25 -3.58 8.30 2.61
C ARG A 25 -4.02 8.38 1.15
N LEU A 26 -4.70 7.34 0.74
CA LEU A 26 -5.33 7.27 -0.56
C LEU A 26 -6.75 7.84 -0.47
N ASP A 27 -7.09 8.75 -1.38
CA ASP A 27 -8.44 9.31 -1.45
C ASP A 27 -9.41 8.27 -2.01
N GLU A 28 -10.31 7.84 -1.17
CA GLU A 28 -11.34 6.86 -1.51
C GLU A 28 -12.45 7.52 -2.32
N LYS A 29 -12.23 7.76 -3.60
CA LYS A 29 -13.31 8.15 -4.51
C LYS A 29 -14.05 6.95 -5.10
N SER A 30 -13.53 5.76 -4.89
CA SER A 30 -14.14 4.52 -5.38
C SER A 30 -14.62 3.67 -4.22
N THR A 31 -15.85 3.23 -4.31
CA THR A 31 -16.54 2.37 -3.34
C THR A 31 -15.93 0.96 -3.26
N SER A 32 -14.98 0.66 -4.13
CA SER A 32 -14.34 -0.65 -4.18
C SER A 32 -13.08 -0.68 -3.31
N PRO A 33 -12.89 -1.72 -2.48
CA PRO A 33 -11.66 -1.86 -1.71
C PRO A 33 -10.45 -2.23 -2.57
N LYS A 34 -10.63 -2.45 -3.87
CA LYS A 34 -9.57 -2.80 -4.81
C LYS A 34 -8.96 -1.55 -5.42
N ILE A 35 -7.65 -1.50 -5.40
CA ILE A 35 -6.83 -0.40 -5.94
C ILE A 35 -5.91 -0.98 -7.00
N GLU A 36 -5.81 -0.33 -8.15
CA GLU A 36 -4.89 -0.71 -9.23
C GLU A 36 -3.81 0.35 -9.39
N PHE A 37 -2.56 -0.09 -9.38
CA PHE A 37 -1.39 0.73 -9.69
C PHE A 37 -0.90 0.35 -11.09
N LYS A 38 -0.92 1.31 -12.00
CA LYS A 38 -0.54 1.11 -13.41
C LYS A 38 0.88 1.57 -13.71
N ASP A 39 1.48 2.35 -12.83
CA ASP A 39 2.82 2.87 -13.01
C ASP A 39 3.86 1.89 -12.47
N VAL A 40 4.18 0.86 -13.24
CA VAL A 40 5.18 -0.15 -12.89
C VAL A 40 6.49 0.19 -13.59
N LEU A 41 7.57 0.34 -12.82
CA LEU A 41 8.90 0.69 -13.34
C LEU A 41 9.70 -0.54 -13.72
N ALA A 42 9.59 -1.61 -12.95
CA ALA A 42 10.29 -2.86 -13.21
C ALA A 42 9.53 -4.02 -12.55
N TYR A 43 9.62 -5.19 -13.12
CA TYR A 43 9.19 -6.43 -12.45
C TYR A 43 10.15 -7.56 -12.81
N GLY A 44 10.27 -8.51 -11.94
CA GLY A 44 11.15 -9.65 -12.21
C GLY A 44 11.25 -10.62 -11.05
N ASP A 45 11.88 -11.74 -11.35
CA ASP A 45 12.34 -12.75 -10.40
C ASP A 45 13.87 -12.70 -10.29
N ASP A 46 14.43 -13.55 -9.45
CA ASP A 46 15.88 -13.68 -9.27
C ASP A 46 16.65 -13.99 -10.57
N LYS A 47 15.97 -14.55 -11.57
CA LYS A 47 16.59 -14.98 -12.83
C LYS A 47 16.30 -14.05 -14.00
N THR A 48 15.13 -13.42 -14.01
CA THR A 48 14.70 -12.55 -15.13
C THR A 48 14.10 -11.28 -14.58
N ALA A 49 14.56 -10.14 -15.08
CA ALA A 49 14.03 -8.83 -14.73
C ALA A 49 13.75 -8.01 -15.97
N GLU A 50 12.58 -7.41 -16.04
CA GLU A 50 12.21 -6.44 -17.07
C GLU A 50 12.16 -5.04 -16.44
N ILE A 51 12.88 -4.12 -17.06
CA ILE A 51 12.97 -2.72 -16.62
C ILE A 51 12.35 -1.83 -17.68
N GLY A 52 11.46 -0.95 -17.26
CA GLY A 52 10.81 0.01 -18.16
C GLY A 52 11.67 1.23 -18.46
N SER A 53 11.32 1.94 -19.51
CA SER A 53 11.97 3.18 -19.87
C SER A 53 10.92 4.28 -20.17
N PRO A 54 10.43 5.01 -19.18
CA PRO A 54 10.57 4.84 -17.71
C PRO A 54 9.61 3.82 -17.11
N LYS A 55 8.51 3.46 -17.79
CA LYS A 55 7.46 2.56 -17.29
C LYS A 55 7.29 1.38 -18.22
N ILE A 56 6.70 0.31 -17.70
CA ILE A 56 6.33 -0.85 -18.50
C ILE A 56 4.83 -0.76 -18.80
N ASP A 57 4.51 -0.58 -20.08
CA ASP A 57 3.11 -0.52 -20.51
C ASP A 57 2.45 -1.89 -20.39
N GLY A 58 1.23 -1.89 -19.85
CA GLY A 58 0.44 -3.10 -19.65
C GLY A 58 0.64 -3.76 -18.29
N ALA A 59 1.77 -3.54 -17.63
CA ALA A 59 1.98 -4.08 -16.28
C ALA A 59 1.12 -3.33 -15.25
N LYS A 60 0.59 -4.06 -14.27
CA LYS A 60 -0.18 -3.46 -13.18
C LYS A 60 -0.07 -4.27 -11.89
N VAL A 61 -0.30 -3.60 -10.77
CA VAL A 61 -0.35 -4.21 -9.45
C VAL A 61 -1.74 -4.00 -8.85
N GLU A 62 -2.38 -5.07 -8.42
CA GLU A 62 -3.66 -5.02 -7.71
C GLU A 62 -3.44 -5.16 -6.21
N ALA A 63 -4.03 -4.25 -5.45
CA ALA A 63 -3.97 -4.24 -4.01
C ALA A 63 -5.36 -4.04 -3.41
N ASN A 64 -5.55 -4.50 -2.18
CA ASN A 64 -6.75 -4.25 -1.39
C ASN A 64 -6.44 -3.25 -0.27
N LEU A 65 -7.33 -2.31 -0.05
CA LEU A 65 -7.27 -1.42 1.10
C LEU A 65 -7.69 -2.20 2.35
N VAL A 66 -6.77 -2.33 3.31
CA VAL A 66 -7.02 -3.02 4.57
C VAL A 66 -7.61 -2.08 5.62
N LYS A 67 -6.99 -0.90 5.78
CA LYS A 67 -7.38 0.04 6.83
C LYS A 67 -6.79 1.43 6.57
N ASN A 68 -7.55 2.46 6.91
CA ASN A 68 -7.06 3.83 7.02
C ASN A 68 -6.79 4.17 8.48
N GLY A 69 -5.72 4.87 8.76
CA GLY A 69 -5.34 5.25 10.10
C GLY A 69 -4.57 6.56 10.17
N LYS A 70 -4.20 6.93 11.37
CA LYS A 70 -3.36 8.11 11.63
C LYS A 70 -2.17 7.71 12.50
N ASN A 71 -1.02 8.24 12.17
CA ASN A 71 0.21 8.06 12.95
C ASN A 71 0.09 8.69 14.34
N ARG A 72 1.05 8.36 15.21
CA ARG A 72 1.21 9.01 16.50
C ARG A 72 1.37 10.53 16.28
N THR A 73 0.83 11.33 17.21
CA THR A 73 0.96 12.78 17.18
C THR A 73 2.43 13.18 17.29
N VAL A 74 2.89 13.96 16.32
CA VAL A 74 4.21 14.60 16.36
C VAL A 74 4.03 16.00 16.92
N LEU A 75 4.72 16.28 18.02
CA LEU A 75 4.67 17.58 18.67
C LEU A 75 5.63 18.55 17.97
N ILE A 76 5.09 19.61 17.42
CA ILE A 76 5.85 20.67 16.77
C ILE A 76 5.91 21.86 17.73
N PHE A 77 7.07 22.11 18.31
CA PHE A 77 7.29 23.21 19.22
C PHE A 77 8.19 24.26 18.55
N LYS A 78 7.68 25.49 18.48
CA LYS A 78 8.42 26.62 17.91
C LYS A 78 8.60 27.70 18.95
N LYS A 79 9.83 28.18 19.13
CA LYS A 79 10.19 29.25 20.06
C LYS A 79 11.16 30.20 19.37
N ARG A 80 10.94 31.49 19.56
CA ARG A 80 11.89 32.53 19.13
C ARG A 80 12.88 32.80 20.27
N ARG A 81 14.16 32.91 19.94
CA ARG A 81 15.27 32.95 20.90
C ARG A 81 15.10 34.00 22.02
N ARG A 82 14.97 35.25 21.70
CA ARG A 82 14.91 36.36 22.68
C ARG A 82 13.53 37.01 22.76
N LYS A 83 12.51 36.30 22.39
CA LYS A 83 11.13 36.77 22.44
C LYS A 83 10.27 35.83 23.28
N ASN A 84 9.31 36.36 23.98
CA ASN A 84 8.38 35.51 24.74
C ASN A 84 7.30 34.91 23.81
N SER A 85 7.79 34.27 22.76
CA SER A 85 6.94 33.63 21.76
C SER A 85 7.13 32.10 21.82
N ARG A 86 6.04 31.38 22.07
CA ARG A 86 6.00 29.93 22.11
C ARG A 86 4.79 29.45 21.32
N ARG A 87 4.99 28.56 20.40
CA ARG A 87 3.89 27.94 19.63
C ARG A 87 4.02 26.41 19.68
N LYS A 88 2.94 25.76 20.05
CA LYS A 88 2.88 24.31 20.18
C LYS A 88 1.76 23.80 19.30
N ASN A 89 2.10 22.97 18.32
CA ASN A 89 1.14 22.35 17.39
C ASN A 89 1.34 20.82 17.43
N GLY A 90 0.27 20.09 17.21
CA GLY A 90 0.32 18.65 17.00
C GLY A 90 0.05 18.32 15.54
N HIS A 91 0.80 17.38 14.97
CA HIS A 91 0.56 16.85 13.63
C HIS A 91 0.37 15.34 13.68
N ARG A 92 -0.65 14.85 13.01
CA ARG A 92 -0.90 13.40 12.84
C ARG A 92 -1.02 13.09 11.35
N GLN A 93 0.02 12.47 10.81
CA GLN A 93 0.02 12.06 9.41
C GLN A 93 -0.96 10.90 9.21
N GLU A 94 -1.85 11.07 8.25
CA GLU A 94 -2.78 10.03 7.85
C GLU A 94 -2.08 9.03 6.92
N PHE A 95 -2.49 7.77 6.98
CA PHE A 95 -1.93 6.71 6.15
C PHE A 95 -2.99 5.68 5.79
N SER A 96 -2.71 4.91 4.75
CA SER A 96 -3.49 3.75 4.34
C SER A 96 -2.62 2.51 4.42
N LEU A 97 -3.18 1.40 4.92
CA LEU A 97 -2.57 0.08 4.83
C LEU A 97 -3.19 -0.64 3.63
N ILE A 98 -2.34 -1.06 2.72
CA ILE A 98 -2.75 -1.81 1.53
C ILE A 98 -2.08 -3.19 1.52
N LYS A 99 -2.80 -4.20 1.06
CA LYS A 99 -2.27 -5.55 0.86
C LYS A 99 -2.18 -5.82 -0.64
N ILE A 100 -1.01 -6.19 -1.10
CA ILE A 100 -0.77 -6.53 -2.50
C ILE A 100 -1.36 -7.93 -2.77
N ASN A 101 -2.27 -8.01 -3.73
CA ASN A 101 -2.92 -9.27 -4.09
C ASN A 101 -2.24 -9.94 -5.28
N LYS A 102 -2.15 -9.21 -6.40
CA LYS A 102 -1.65 -9.74 -7.66
C LYS A 102 -0.75 -8.74 -8.36
N ILE A 103 0.24 -9.27 -9.04
CA ILE A 103 1.15 -8.53 -9.91
C ILE A 103 0.99 -9.08 -11.32
N PHE A 104 0.74 -8.21 -12.28
CA PHE A 104 0.54 -8.57 -13.69
C PHE A 104 1.72 -8.09 -14.52
N SER A 105 2.18 -8.96 -15.41
CA SER A 105 3.19 -8.64 -16.41
C SER A 105 2.60 -7.78 -17.54
N LYS A 106 3.45 -7.32 -18.44
CA LYS A 106 3.06 -6.53 -19.61
C LYS A 106 2.04 -7.25 -20.52
N ASP A 107 2.09 -8.58 -20.56
CA ASP A 107 1.18 -9.42 -21.36
C ASP A 107 -0.19 -9.63 -20.68
N GLY A 108 -0.42 -9.01 -19.53
CA GLY A 108 -1.63 -9.20 -18.74
C GLY A 108 -1.71 -10.52 -17.98
N LYS A 109 -0.66 -11.32 -18.04
CA LYS A 109 -0.58 -12.56 -17.29
C LYS A 109 -0.24 -12.30 -15.83
N VAL A 110 -0.76 -13.10 -14.92
CA VAL A 110 -0.42 -13.00 -13.50
C VAL A 110 1.02 -13.48 -13.30
N PHE A 111 1.89 -12.56 -12.93
CA PHE A 111 3.29 -12.84 -12.64
C PHE A 111 3.45 -13.43 -11.24
N SER A 112 2.75 -12.84 -10.26
CA SER A 112 2.75 -13.31 -8.88
C SER A 112 1.41 -13.04 -8.22
N GLU A 113 0.90 -14.02 -7.47
CA GLU A 113 -0.33 -13.84 -6.68
C GLU A 113 -0.21 -14.49 -5.30
N VAL A 114 -1.01 -14.01 -4.38
CA VAL A 114 -1.11 -14.59 -3.04
C VAL A 114 -1.84 -15.93 -3.15
N LYS A 115 -1.14 -17.00 -2.84
CA LYS A 115 -1.80 -18.28 -2.58
C LYS A 115 -2.50 -18.17 -1.23
N GLU A 116 -3.79 -17.87 -1.24
CA GLU A 116 -4.58 -17.86 -0.01
C GLU A 116 -4.64 -19.29 0.54
N ASN A 117 -4.02 -19.51 1.67
CA ASN A 117 -4.18 -20.74 2.40
C ASN A 117 -5.63 -20.81 2.89
N VAL A 118 -6.40 -21.70 2.29
CA VAL A 118 -7.83 -21.94 2.56
C VAL A 118 -8.10 -22.29 4.04
N ALA A 119 -7.04 -22.58 4.80
CA ALA A 119 -7.12 -22.93 6.22
C ALA A 119 -7.62 -21.78 7.12
N ASP A 120 -7.34 -20.53 6.76
CA ASP A 120 -7.74 -19.36 7.58
C ASP A 120 -9.22 -18.96 7.39
N THR A 121 -9.77 -19.27 6.22
CA THR A 121 -11.17 -18.95 5.93
C THR A 121 -12.11 -19.92 6.68
N LYS A 122 -11.76 -21.20 6.74
CA LYS A 122 -12.54 -22.19 7.50
C LYS A 122 -12.56 -21.94 9.02
N LYS A 123 -11.45 -21.40 9.57
CA LYS A 123 -11.41 -21.04 11.01
C LYS A 123 -12.29 -19.84 11.36
N LYS A 124 -12.52 -18.94 10.41
CA LYS A 124 -13.40 -17.77 10.63
C LYS A 124 -14.88 -18.14 10.52
N GLU A 125 -15.22 -19.07 9.64
CA GLU A 125 -16.60 -19.55 9.48
C GLU A 125 -17.03 -20.38 10.71
N ILE A 126 -16.20 -21.31 11.16
CA ILE A 126 -16.47 -22.13 12.36
C ILE A 126 -16.64 -21.26 13.61
N LYS A 127 -15.87 -20.16 13.72
CA LYS A 127 -16.02 -19.21 14.85
C LYS A 127 -17.28 -18.34 14.76
N LYS A 128 -17.83 -18.13 13.57
CA LYS A 128 -19.10 -17.41 13.41
C LYS A 128 -20.30 -18.30 13.76
N GLU A 129 -20.26 -19.56 13.37
CA GLU A 129 -21.34 -20.52 13.68
C GLU A 129 -21.41 -20.86 15.17
N ALA A 130 -20.27 -20.90 15.88
CA ALA A 130 -20.21 -21.14 17.30
C ALA A 130 -20.71 -19.97 18.18
N LYS A 131 -20.86 -18.77 17.61
CA LYS A 131 -21.37 -17.58 18.33
C LYS A 131 -22.86 -17.36 18.15
N THR A 132 -23.53 -18.15 17.30
CA THR A 132 -24.95 -17.98 16.98
C THR A 132 -25.84 -19.08 17.61
N LYS A 133 -25.27 -19.89 18.53
CA LYS A 133 -26.03 -20.90 19.28
C LYS A 133 -26.13 -20.52 20.76
#